data_6a8c270ffaf84ba3f9f2f53e5af68e2e
#
_entry.id   6a8c270ffaf84ba3f9f2f53e5af68e2e
#
_cell.length_a   1.000
_cell.length_b   1.000
_cell.length_c   1.000
_cell.angle_alpha   90.00
_cell.angle_beta   90.00
_cell.angle_gamma   90.00
#
_symmetry.space_group_name_H-M   'P 1'
#
loop_
_entity.id
_entity.type
_entity.pdbx_description
1 polymer ?
#
loop_
_entity_poly.entity_id
_entity_poly.type
_entity_poly.pdbx_seq_one_letter_code
_entity_poly.pdbx_strand_id
1 'polypeptide(L)'
;MKSDAIAYPPRGLSRDEAARYVGIGPTLFDEMVADGRMPRPKRVNSRTIWDRVALDIAFTALPDKNSGLQELLERSNREAKRS
;
A
#
# COMPACT_ATOMS: atom_id res chain seq x y z
N MET A 1 -28.16 -12.03 -2.22
CA MET A 1 -27.64 -11.94 -2.48
C MET A 1 -26.92 -11.88 -2.80
N LYS A 2 -26.82 -12.00 -3.14
CA LYS A 2 -26.08 -12.01 -3.49
C LYS A 2 -25.42 -11.58 -4.11
N SER A 3 -25.66 -11.13 -4.44
CA SER A 3 -25.01 -10.69 -5.10
C SER A 3 -24.17 -10.16 -5.02
N ASP A 4 -24.17 -10.07 -4.64
CA ASP A 4 -23.41 -9.74 -4.49
C ASP A 4 -22.49 -9.78 -4.61
N ALA A 5 -22.68 -10.12 -4.52
CA ALA A 5 -21.69 -10.43 -4.59
C ALA A 5 -20.73 -10.03 -5.42
N ILE A 6 -20.63 -9.61 -5.75
CA ILE A 6 -19.91 -9.42 -6.46
C ILE A 6 -19.22 -8.69 -6.84
N ALA A 7 -19.21 -8.29 -6.93
CA ALA A 7 -18.55 -7.78 -7.95
C ALA A 7 -17.33 -6.99 -7.65
N TYR A 8 -17.27 -6.15 -6.74
CA TYR A 8 -16.12 -5.32 -6.44
C TYR A 8 -16.02 -5.13 -4.94
N PRO A 9 -14.83 -4.79 -4.45
CA PRO A 9 -14.69 -4.57 -3.03
C PRO A 9 -15.42 -3.31 -2.60
N PRO A 10 -15.86 -3.25 -1.36
CA PRO A 10 -16.49 -2.05 -0.85
C PRO A 10 -15.52 -0.88 -0.84
N ARG A 11 -16.04 0.34 -0.90
CA ARG A 11 -15.22 1.52 -0.87
C ARG A 11 -14.48 1.64 0.47
N GLY A 12 -15.15 1.29 1.57
CA GLY A 12 -14.57 1.37 2.90
C GLY A 12 -14.17 0.00 3.40
N LEU A 13 -12.96 -0.12 3.93
CA LEU A 13 -12.38 -1.39 4.35
C LEU A 13 -11.95 -1.30 5.80
N SER A 14 -12.14 -2.40 6.54
CA SER A 14 -11.61 -2.51 7.88
C SER A 14 -10.09 -2.63 7.83
N ARG A 15 -9.43 -2.61 8.99
CA ARG A 15 -7.98 -2.77 9.07
C ARG A 15 -7.52 -4.05 8.39
N ASP A 16 -8.15 -5.17 8.75
CA ASP A 16 -7.74 -6.45 8.19
C ASP A 16 -8.02 -6.53 6.70
N GLU A 17 -9.17 -5.99 6.28
CA GLU A 17 -9.51 -5.97 4.87
C GLU A 17 -8.56 -5.08 4.09
N ALA A 18 -8.21 -3.93 4.66
CA ALA A 18 -7.30 -3.01 3.99
C ALA A 18 -5.93 -3.63 3.80
N ALA A 19 -5.42 -4.28 4.85
CA ALA A 19 -4.13 -4.95 4.75
C ALA A 19 -4.17 -6.03 3.68
N ARG A 20 -5.23 -6.83 3.68
CA ARG A 20 -5.38 -7.89 2.68
C ARG A 20 -5.51 -7.33 1.29
N TYR A 21 -6.20 -6.20 1.17
CA TYR A 21 -6.41 -5.55 -0.13
C TYR A 21 -5.07 -5.16 -0.76
N VAL A 22 -4.14 -4.66 0.04
CA VAL A 22 -2.83 -4.29 -0.50
C VAL A 22 -1.82 -5.43 -0.36
N GLY A 23 -2.26 -6.60 0.11
CA GLY A 23 -1.45 -7.81 0.04
C GLY A 23 -0.44 -8.00 1.14
N ILE A 24 -0.66 -7.41 2.32
CA ILE A 24 0.28 -7.54 3.43
C ILE A 24 -0.47 -7.91 4.70
N GLY A 25 0.28 -8.27 5.74
CA GLY A 25 -0.33 -8.56 7.02
C GLY A 25 -0.68 -7.30 7.78
N PRO A 26 -1.57 -7.41 8.78
CA PRO A 26 -2.01 -6.23 9.52
C PRO A 26 -0.90 -5.52 10.27
N THR A 27 0.07 -6.25 10.79
CA THR A 27 1.16 -5.63 11.55
C THR A 27 2.01 -4.73 10.66
N LEU A 28 2.37 -5.22 9.49
CA LEU A 28 3.12 -4.41 8.53
C LEU A 28 2.26 -3.25 8.06
N PHE A 29 0.97 -3.50 7.84
CA PHE A 29 0.07 -2.43 7.44
C PHE A 29 0.06 -1.31 8.48
N ASP A 30 0.00 -1.66 9.77
CA ASP A 30 0.04 -0.67 10.83
C ASP A 30 1.32 0.17 10.77
N GLU A 31 2.45 -0.48 10.53
CA GLU A 31 3.72 0.22 10.42
C GLU A 31 3.69 1.21 9.26
N MET A 32 3.12 0.80 8.15
CA MET A 32 3.07 1.64 6.97
C MET A 32 2.11 2.81 7.13
N VAL A 33 1.05 2.63 7.90
CA VAL A 33 0.17 3.74 8.25
C VAL A 33 0.92 4.72 9.15
N ALA A 34 1.64 4.17 10.11
CA ALA A 34 2.36 5.01 11.06
C ALA A 34 3.45 5.83 10.39
N ASP A 35 4.13 5.28 9.39
CA ASP A 35 5.22 6.00 8.73
C ASP A 35 4.79 6.74 7.46
N GLY A 36 3.50 6.72 7.16
CA GLY A 36 2.96 7.52 6.06
C GLY A 36 2.91 6.85 4.71
N ARG A 37 3.36 5.59 4.61
CA ARG A 37 3.30 4.88 3.33
C ARG A 37 1.90 4.44 2.97
N MET A 38 1.02 4.29 3.98
CA MET A 38 -0.38 3.97 3.76
C MET A 38 -1.22 5.08 4.36
N PRO A 39 -2.41 5.32 3.82
CA PRO A 39 -3.23 6.45 4.27
C PRO A 39 -3.78 6.22 5.67
N ARG A 40 -4.10 7.30 6.33
CA ARG A 40 -4.77 7.23 7.60
C ARG A 40 -6.22 6.83 7.38
N PRO A 41 -6.80 6.11 8.33
CA PRO A 41 -8.19 5.71 8.20
C PRO A 41 -9.14 6.88 8.44
N LYS A 42 -10.35 6.70 8.00
CA LYS A 42 -11.44 7.59 8.34
C LYS A 42 -12.18 7.01 9.53
N ARG A 43 -12.76 7.88 10.32
CA ARG A 43 -13.54 7.44 11.45
C ARG A 43 -15.01 7.72 11.18
N VAL A 44 -15.81 6.70 11.29
CA VAL A 44 -17.26 6.81 11.14
C VAL A 44 -17.87 6.27 12.43
N ASN A 45 -18.33 7.18 13.28
CA ASN A 45 -18.75 6.84 14.64
C ASN A 45 -17.59 6.13 15.34
N SER A 46 -17.80 4.89 15.77
CA SER A 46 -16.73 4.15 16.44
C SER A 46 -15.93 3.27 15.48
N ARG A 47 -16.23 3.32 14.20
CA ARG A 47 -15.57 2.45 13.23
C ARG A 47 -14.41 3.15 12.58
N THR A 48 -13.36 2.38 12.35
CA THR A 48 -12.17 2.85 11.65
C THR A 48 -12.20 2.20 10.27
N ILE A 49 -12.19 3.01 9.23
CA ILE A 49 -12.41 2.53 7.87
C ILE A 49 -11.37 3.16 6.94
N TRP A 50 -10.76 2.35 6.11
CA TRP A 50 -9.81 2.85 5.11
C TRP A 50 -10.51 3.00 3.78
N ASP A 51 -10.21 4.10 3.10
CA ASP A 51 -10.75 4.39 1.77
C ASP A 51 -9.97 3.56 0.76
N ARG A 52 -10.67 2.69 0.03
CA ARG A 52 -10.03 1.83 -0.96
C ARG A 52 -9.28 2.65 -2.01
N VAL A 53 -9.85 3.76 -2.43
CA VAL A 53 -9.21 4.60 -3.46
C VAL A 53 -7.92 5.20 -2.92
N ALA A 54 -7.92 5.63 -1.66
CA ALA A 54 -6.70 6.15 -1.05
C ALA A 54 -5.65 5.06 -0.93
N LEU A 55 -6.07 3.82 -0.66
CA LEU A 55 -5.13 2.68 -0.62
C LEU A 55 -4.52 2.45 -1.99
N ASP A 56 -5.31 2.55 -3.05
CA ASP A 56 -4.80 2.40 -4.40
C ASP A 56 -3.73 3.43 -4.71
N ILE A 57 -3.98 4.67 -4.34
CA ILE A 57 -3.04 5.76 -4.59
C ILE A 57 -1.75 5.52 -3.81
N ALA A 58 -1.89 5.15 -2.53
CA ALA A 58 -0.72 4.91 -1.69
C ALA A 58 0.08 3.72 -2.22
N PHE A 59 -0.61 2.68 -2.65
CA PHE A 59 0.06 1.50 -3.18
C PHE A 59 0.86 1.86 -4.44
N THR A 60 0.25 2.65 -5.30
CA THR A 60 0.94 3.08 -6.53
C THR A 60 2.20 3.87 -6.20
N ALA A 61 2.19 4.62 -5.11
CA ALA A 61 3.31 5.45 -4.73
C ALA A 61 4.44 4.69 -4.05
N LEU A 62 4.21 3.43 -3.68
CA LEU A 62 5.27 2.63 -3.07
C LEU A 62 6.40 2.41 -4.07
N PRO A 63 7.64 2.41 -3.59
CA PRO A 63 8.76 2.10 -4.50
C PRO A 63 8.62 0.67 -4.98
N ASP A 64 8.73 0.48 -6.27
CA ASP A 64 8.63 -0.87 -6.79
C ASP A 64 10.00 -1.52 -6.74
N LYS A 65 10.04 -2.77 -7.15
CA LYS A 65 11.27 -3.52 -7.11
C LYS A 65 12.35 -2.85 -7.95
N ASN A 66 11.95 -2.04 -8.91
CA ASN A 66 12.87 -1.31 -9.76
C ASN A 66 13.62 -0.22 -9.01
N SER A 67 13.14 0.19 -7.85
CA SER A 67 13.93 1.10 -7.01
C SER A 67 15.28 0.49 -6.69
N GLY A 68 15.26 -0.79 -6.30
CA GLY A 68 16.50 -1.50 -6.05
C GLY A 68 17.34 -1.63 -7.32
N LEU A 69 16.67 -1.87 -8.44
CA LEU A 69 17.36 -1.94 -9.70
C LEU A 69 18.02 -0.61 -10.04
N GLN A 70 17.33 0.47 -9.76
CA GLN A 70 17.87 1.79 -10.03
C GLN A 70 19.12 2.04 -9.20
N GLU A 71 19.09 1.63 -7.94
CA GLU A 71 20.29 1.74 -7.11
C GLU A 71 21.43 0.93 -7.68
N LEU A 72 21.12 -0.26 -8.18
CA LEU A 72 22.14 -1.09 -8.79
C LEU A 72 22.72 -0.42 -10.02
N LEU A 73 21.87 0.20 -10.82
CA LEU A 73 22.34 0.90 -12.00
C LEU A 73 23.22 2.08 -11.64
N GLU A 74 22.86 2.81 -10.60
CA GLU A 74 23.67 3.91 -10.12
C GLU A 74 25.02 3.43 -9.62
N ARG A 75 24.99 2.32 -8.86
CA ARG A 75 26.24 1.74 -8.38
C ARG A 75 27.12 1.29 -9.53
N SER A 76 26.50 0.68 -10.52
CA SER A 76 27.22 0.22 -11.71
C SER A 76 27.86 1.39 -12.42
N ASN A 77 27.14 2.49 -12.54
CA ASN A 77 27.68 3.70 -13.16
C ASN A 77 28.88 4.23 -12.39
N ARG A 78 28.80 4.22 -11.07
CA ARG A 78 29.90 4.69 -10.26
C ARG A 78 31.14 3.81 -10.45
N GLU A 79 30.91 2.51 -10.53
CA GLU A 79 32.02 1.57 -10.74
C GLU A 79 32.64 1.77 -12.12
N ALA A 80 31.80 2.01 -13.12
CA ALA A 80 32.29 2.26 -14.45
C ALA A 80 33.14 3.53 -14.49
N LYS A 81 32.70 4.55 -13.77
CA LYS A 81 33.48 5.79 -13.74
C LYS A 81 34.81 5.61 -13.06
N ARG A 82 34.86 4.72 -12.06
CA ARG A 82 36.11 4.49 -11.36
C ARG A 82 37.10 3.70 -12.19
N SER A 83 36.59 2.87 -13.05
CA SER A 83 37.46 2.07 -13.88
C SER A 83 37.89 2.84 -15.10
#